data_6f278d795e06fdf58d8ae165f6b668c8
#
_entry.id   6f278d795e06fdf58d8ae165f6b668c8
#
_cell.length_a   1.000
_cell.length_b   1.000
_cell.length_c   1.000
_cell.angle_alpha   90.00
_cell.angle_beta   90.00
_cell.angle_gamma   90.00
#
_symmetry.space_group_name_H-M   'P 1'
#
loop_
_entity.id
_entity.type
_entity.pdbx_description
1 polymer ?
#
loop_
_entity_poly.entity_id
_entity_poly.type
_entity_poly.pdbx_seq_one_letter_code
_entity_poly.pdbx_strand_id
1 'polypeptide(L)'
;MKSAASQKFDEHYDAVIVGSGAAALAAACRLSDLGANVLLLEKTSHIGGNSAMSGGGIWVPNNALIGSVGIEDNDEDAFAYLRHVIPEEQVPDDMIRTYIHSAPEMIEYLRGIGVAYTPVAHYPDYYPSAPGWRPGGRTMDCEPLDGRTLGEDLYRLREMPPASKAFGRINLSITEASKVQAVAQGWQMIAAKALLQYALDIVGRFRGKRDRRLCMGEALVGRLLLAAQERGIEIRTNAPVQALVSEKGRICGVAVDSAGTVRKIAANRGVIVASGGFEADQELRSESLAKPTQAQWSAGSRGNSGDMIRAGRRFMNETITYNSYGKSIYGEDYSREDRVPAFIIFDRTYRQKYMFGGLLQSSMSPDWLTPSAFGEEGLLQKESTERRAKKGA
;
A
#
# COMPACT_ATOMS: atom_id res chain seq x y z
N MET A 1 -18.97 44.77 -15.31
CA MET A 1 -18.09 43.63 -14.94
C MET A 1 -17.91 43.65 -13.43
N LYS A 2 -18.54 42.77 -12.67
CA LYS A 2 -18.29 42.65 -11.24
C LYS A 2 -16.89 42.06 -11.10
N SER A 3 -15.94 42.78 -10.48
CA SER A 3 -14.64 42.28 -10.06
C SER A 3 -14.89 41.00 -9.26
N ALA A 4 -14.40 39.86 -9.76
CA ALA A 4 -14.39 38.64 -8.97
C ALA A 4 -13.58 38.94 -7.71
N ALA A 5 -14.22 38.96 -6.56
CA ALA A 5 -13.56 39.16 -5.28
C ALA A 5 -12.49 38.06 -5.18
N SER A 6 -11.23 38.46 -5.01
CA SER A 6 -10.13 37.53 -4.74
C SER A 6 -10.52 36.62 -3.58
N GLN A 7 -10.41 35.32 -3.72
CA GLN A 7 -10.73 34.40 -2.65
C GLN A 7 -9.78 34.67 -1.46
N LYS A 8 -10.37 34.87 -0.28
CA LYS A 8 -9.58 35.04 0.92
C LYS A 8 -9.15 33.67 1.43
N PHE A 9 -7.83 33.48 1.59
CA PHE A 9 -7.24 32.31 2.20
C PHE A 9 -6.84 32.62 3.65
N ASP A 10 -6.94 31.61 4.50
CA ASP A 10 -6.60 31.71 5.93
C ASP A 10 -5.12 31.41 6.16
N GLU A 11 -4.53 30.56 5.32
CA GLU A 11 -3.15 30.10 5.41
C GLU A 11 -2.53 29.97 4.03
N HIS A 12 -1.18 30.03 3.95
CA HIS A 12 -0.43 30.00 2.69
C HIS A 12 0.76 29.06 2.77
N TYR A 13 0.86 28.14 1.80
CA TYR A 13 1.97 27.23 1.59
C TYR A 13 2.40 27.26 0.12
N ASP A 14 3.63 26.81 -0.17
CA ASP A 14 4.06 26.63 -1.55
C ASP A 14 3.31 25.47 -2.19
N ALA A 15 3.20 24.36 -1.48
CA ALA A 15 2.45 23.20 -1.92
C ALA A 15 1.60 22.62 -0.78
N VAL A 16 0.42 22.13 -1.12
CA VAL A 16 -0.45 21.36 -0.22
C VAL A 16 -0.57 19.95 -0.76
N ILE A 17 -0.33 18.95 0.09
CA ILE A 17 -0.43 17.54 -0.26
C ILE A 17 -1.63 16.93 0.45
N VAL A 18 -2.50 16.27 -0.28
CA VAL A 18 -3.71 15.62 0.23
C VAL A 18 -3.51 14.13 0.31
N GLY A 19 -3.53 13.59 1.53
CA GLY A 19 -3.22 12.21 1.88
C GLY A 19 -1.89 12.08 2.59
N SER A 20 -1.65 10.92 3.22
CA SER A 20 -0.43 10.62 4.01
C SER A 20 0.19 9.26 3.68
N GLY A 21 -0.16 8.68 2.54
CA GLY A 21 0.45 7.45 2.05
C GLY A 21 1.90 7.65 1.61
N ALA A 22 2.59 6.59 1.17
CA ALA A 22 3.98 6.64 0.77
C ALA A 22 4.26 7.70 -0.31
N ALA A 23 3.38 7.80 -1.33
CA ALA A 23 3.52 8.80 -2.39
C ALA A 23 3.43 10.24 -1.86
N ALA A 24 2.49 10.49 -0.92
CA ALA A 24 2.33 11.80 -0.29
C ALA A 24 3.57 12.21 0.50
N LEU A 25 4.07 11.31 1.37
CA LEU A 25 5.23 11.57 2.21
C LEU A 25 6.51 11.73 1.37
N ALA A 26 6.72 10.88 0.36
CA ALA A 26 7.85 11.01 -0.57
C ALA A 26 7.82 12.34 -1.33
N ALA A 27 6.65 12.75 -1.82
CA ALA A 27 6.47 14.04 -2.49
C ALA A 27 6.73 15.20 -1.53
N ALA A 28 6.27 15.10 -0.27
CA ALA A 28 6.51 16.12 0.75
C ALA A 28 8.01 16.30 1.03
N CYS A 29 8.73 15.20 1.26
CA CYS A 29 10.17 15.23 1.45
C CYS A 29 10.90 15.85 0.24
N ARG A 30 10.54 15.42 -0.97
CA ARG A 30 11.17 15.93 -2.19
C ARG A 30 10.94 17.42 -2.40
N LEU A 31 9.72 17.89 -2.18
CA LEU A 31 9.40 19.32 -2.29
C LEU A 31 10.13 20.15 -1.22
N SER A 32 10.20 19.64 0.01
CA SER A 32 10.96 20.29 1.08
C SER A 32 12.44 20.39 0.74
N ASP A 33 13.05 19.32 0.19
CA ASP A 33 14.46 19.34 -0.29
C ASP A 33 14.69 20.35 -1.42
N LEU A 34 13.64 20.70 -2.17
CA LEU A 34 13.65 21.75 -3.20
C LEU A 34 13.30 23.14 -2.65
N GLY A 35 13.26 23.29 -1.32
CA GLY A 35 13.04 24.57 -0.64
C GLY A 35 11.59 25.04 -0.58
N ALA A 36 10.61 24.15 -0.85
CA ALA A 36 9.21 24.51 -0.75
C ALA A 36 8.70 24.39 0.71
N ASN A 37 7.86 25.34 1.12
CA ASN A 37 7.05 25.23 2.34
C ASN A 37 5.84 24.34 2.05
N VAL A 38 5.77 23.16 2.70
CA VAL A 38 4.81 22.10 2.40
C VAL A 38 3.89 21.84 3.59
N LEU A 39 2.59 21.70 3.32
CA LEU A 39 1.60 21.19 4.26
C LEU A 39 1.04 19.85 3.75
N LEU A 40 1.01 18.84 4.63
CA LEU A 40 0.39 17.56 4.36
C LEU A 40 -0.91 17.41 5.19
N LEU A 41 -2.01 17.05 4.51
CA LEU A 41 -3.34 16.93 5.10
C LEU A 41 -3.83 15.48 5.02
N GLU A 42 -4.05 14.87 6.18
CA GLU A 42 -4.62 13.52 6.31
C GLU A 42 -6.02 13.60 6.94
N LYS A 43 -7.02 13.01 6.29
CA LYS A 43 -8.39 13.08 6.78
C LYS A 43 -8.67 12.24 8.03
N THR A 44 -7.93 11.16 8.21
CA THR A 44 -8.09 10.26 9.36
C THR A 44 -7.16 10.66 10.51
N SER A 45 -7.34 10.04 11.67
CA SER A 45 -6.42 10.21 12.80
C SER A 45 -5.08 9.50 12.63
N HIS A 46 -4.93 8.65 11.59
CA HIS A 46 -3.74 7.83 11.39
C HIS A 46 -3.09 8.12 10.04
N ILE A 47 -1.77 8.27 10.07
CA ILE A 47 -0.89 8.50 8.92
C ILE A 47 -0.60 7.18 8.20
N GLY A 48 -0.51 7.20 6.88
CA GLY A 48 0.02 6.10 6.07
C GLY A 48 -0.96 5.41 5.15
N GLY A 49 -2.27 5.62 5.31
CA GLY A 49 -3.28 5.05 4.42
C GLY A 49 -3.08 3.55 4.16
N ASN A 50 -3.31 3.09 2.94
CA ASN A 50 -3.05 1.70 2.54
C ASN A 50 -1.56 1.36 2.46
N SER A 51 -0.69 2.34 2.25
CA SER A 51 0.75 2.09 2.21
C SER A 51 1.27 1.45 3.50
N ALA A 52 0.81 1.95 4.66
CA ALA A 52 1.18 1.37 5.95
C ALA A 52 0.57 -0.03 6.18
N MET A 53 -0.55 -0.34 5.55
CA MET A 53 -1.25 -1.63 5.67
C MET A 53 -0.75 -2.68 4.67
N SER A 54 0.07 -2.28 3.71
CA SER A 54 0.56 -3.12 2.61
C SER A 54 1.79 -3.94 2.99
N GLY A 55 2.22 -4.83 2.10
CA GLY A 55 3.51 -5.49 2.20
C GLY A 55 4.72 -4.55 2.11
N GLY A 56 4.53 -3.27 1.74
CA GLY A 56 5.59 -2.26 1.65
C GLY A 56 6.63 -2.53 0.56
N GLY A 57 6.52 -3.66 -0.13
CA GLY A 57 7.41 -4.01 -1.24
C GLY A 57 7.13 -3.14 -2.46
N ILE A 58 8.17 -2.79 -3.17
CA ILE A 58 8.10 -2.08 -4.44
C ILE A 58 8.83 -2.86 -5.52
N TRP A 59 8.33 -2.81 -6.74
CA TRP A 59 8.95 -3.46 -7.88
C TRP A 59 9.80 -2.45 -8.65
N VAL A 60 11.11 -2.66 -8.66
CA VAL A 60 12.07 -1.76 -9.30
C VAL A 60 13.03 -2.58 -10.16
N PRO A 61 12.87 -2.55 -11.48
CA PRO A 61 13.78 -3.25 -12.37
C PRO A 61 15.14 -2.56 -12.39
N ASN A 62 16.17 -3.31 -12.74
CA ASN A 62 17.53 -2.83 -12.91
C ASN A 62 18.03 -1.93 -11.76
N ASN A 63 17.58 -2.20 -10.53
CA ASN A 63 18.00 -1.43 -9.36
C ASN A 63 19.48 -1.73 -9.00
N ALA A 64 20.20 -0.73 -8.49
CA ALA A 64 21.62 -0.83 -8.20
C ALA A 64 22.00 -1.92 -7.19
N LEU A 65 21.04 -2.45 -6.44
CA LEU A 65 21.25 -3.49 -5.42
C LEU A 65 20.98 -4.91 -5.91
N ILE A 66 20.41 -5.09 -7.12
CA ILE A 66 19.96 -6.41 -7.60
C ILE A 66 21.11 -7.42 -7.69
N GLY A 67 22.31 -6.97 -8.01
CA GLY A 67 23.52 -7.79 -8.05
C GLY A 67 23.90 -8.38 -6.68
N SER A 68 23.48 -7.76 -5.57
CA SER A 68 23.76 -8.26 -4.21
C SER A 68 23.07 -9.57 -3.89
N VAL A 69 22.02 -9.92 -4.65
CA VAL A 69 21.30 -11.19 -4.53
C VAL A 69 21.62 -12.18 -5.66
N GLY A 70 22.69 -11.92 -6.43
CA GLY A 70 23.18 -12.80 -7.50
C GLY A 70 22.29 -12.82 -8.75
N ILE A 71 21.53 -11.78 -8.99
CA ILE A 71 20.63 -11.65 -10.14
C ILE A 71 21.12 -10.50 -11.02
N GLU A 72 21.19 -10.74 -12.32
CA GLU A 72 21.46 -9.74 -13.34
C GLU A 72 20.14 -9.25 -13.94
N ASP A 73 20.06 -7.95 -14.20
CA ASP A 73 18.90 -7.34 -14.85
C ASP A 73 19.36 -6.20 -15.78
N ASN A 74 18.48 -5.83 -16.70
CA ASN A 74 18.71 -4.73 -17.62
C ASN A 74 17.37 -4.12 -18.10
N ASP A 75 17.45 -2.96 -18.72
CA ASP A 75 16.29 -2.20 -19.16
C ASP A 75 15.47 -2.91 -20.22
N GLU A 76 16.12 -3.63 -21.15
CA GLU A 76 15.43 -4.30 -22.26
C GLU A 76 14.62 -5.51 -21.76
N ASP A 77 15.17 -6.31 -20.83
CA ASP A 77 14.42 -7.40 -20.19
C ASP A 77 13.27 -6.86 -19.32
N ALA A 78 13.49 -5.76 -18.62
CA ALA A 78 12.42 -5.11 -17.86
C ALA A 78 11.31 -4.59 -18.78
N PHE A 79 11.69 -4.01 -19.93
CA PHE A 79 10.75 -3.55 -20.94
C PHE A 79 9.97 -4.70 -21.56
N ALA A 80 10.65 -5.76 -21.96
CA ALA A 80 10.02 -6.93 -22.54
C ALA A 80 9.00 -7.56 -21.60
N TYR A 81 9.33 -7.63 -20.29
CA TYR A 81 8.43 -8.11 -19.26
C TYR A 81 7.20 -7.23 -19.12
N LEU A 82 7.38 -5.93 -18.94
CA LEU A 82 6.27 -4.99 -18.76
C LEU A 82 5.39 -4.91 -20.00
N ARG A 83 5.99 -4.89 -21.21
CA ARG A 83 5.23 -4.87 -22.45
C ARG A 83 4.37 -6.11 -22.67
N HIS A 84 4.86 -7.28 -22.21
CA HIS A 84 4.10 -8.52 -22.28
C HIS A 84 2.84 -8.49 -21.37
N VAL A 85 2.95 -7.88 -20.19
CA VAL A 85 1.85 -7.86 -19.21
C VAL A 85 0.95 -6.64 -19.33
N ILE A 86 1.39 -5.58 -20.01
CA ILE A 86 0.64 -4.33 -20.17
C ILE A 86 0.30 -4.17 -21.66
N PRO A 87 -0.99 -4.18 -22.06
CA PRO A 87 -1.40 -3.95 -23.44
C PRO A 87 -0.95 -2.58 -23.97
N GLU A 88 -0.57 -2.52 -25.26
CA GLU A 88 -0.04 -1.32 -25.88
C GLU A 88 -1.07 -0.16 -25.92
N GLU A 89 -2.32 -0.51 -26.12
CA GLU A 89 -3.45 0.44 -26.12
C GLU A 89 -3.73 1.07 -24.75
N GLN A 90 -3.19 0.48 -23.67
CA GLN A 90 -3.40 1.01 -22.31
C GLN A 90 -2.27 1.94 -21.86
N VAL A 91 -1.02 1.59 -22.21
CA VAL A 91 0.15 2.36 -21.80
C VAL A 91 1.16 2.39 -22.94
N PRO A 92 1.51 3.57 -23.47
CA PRO A 92 2.52 3.68 -24.53
C PRO A 92 3.92 3.34 -24.03
N ASP A 93 4.78 2.95 -24.95
CA ASP A 93 6.14 2.46 -24.67
C ASP A 93 7.03 3.48 -23.93
N ASP A 94 6.88 4.75 -24.23
CA ASP A 94 7.64 5.83 -23.61
C ASP A 94 7.34 5.95 -22.11
N MET A 95 6.10 5.70 -21.68
CA MET A 95 5.74 5.65 -20.27
C MET A 95 6.38 4.45 -19.55
N ILE A 96 6.40 3.27 -20.18
CA ILE A 96 7.07 2.10 -19.63
C ILE A 96 8.58 2.36 -19.49
N ARG A 97 9.20 2.90 -20.53
CA ARG A 97 10.63 3.26 -20.49
C ARG A 97 10.93 4.33 -19.44
N THR A 98 10.08 5.35 -19.33
CA THR A 98 10.19 6.36 -18.26
C THR A 98 10.15 5.70 -16.88
N TYR A 99 9.24 4.76 -16.65
CA TYR A 99 9.18 4.05 -15.38
C TYR A 99 10.47 3.25 -15.11
N ILE A 100 10.97 2.51 -16.10
CA ILE A 100 12.19 1.68 -15.96
C ILE A 100 13.40 2.54 -15.59
N HIS A 101 13.55 3.71 -16.19
CA HIS A 101 14.66 4.60 -15.90
C HIS A 101 14.49 5.36 -14.58
N SER A 102 13.28 5.83 -14.28
CA SER A 102 13.03 6.69 -13.09
C SER A 102 12.88 5.93 -11.79
N ALA A 103 12.45 4.65 -11.83
CA ALA A 103 12.26 3.88 -10.61
C ALA A 103 13.58 3.60 -9.85
N PRO A 104 14.71 3.25 -10.50
CA PRO A 104 16.01 3.17 -9.84
C PRO A 104 16.46 4.52 -9.24
N GLU A 105 16.27 5.64 -9.94
CA GLU A 105 16.59 6.97 -9.41
C GLU A 105 15.78 7.32 -8.16
N MET A 106 14.50 6.95 -8.17
CA MET A 106 13.63 7.12 -7.00
C MET A 106 14.16 6.34 -5.79
N ILE A 107 14.62 5.11 -5.99
CA ILE A 107 15.21 4.30 -4.89
C ILE A 107 16.46 4.95 -4.33
N GLU A 108 17.34 5.47 -5.17
CA GLU A 108 18.54 6.17 -4.70
C GLU A 108 18.18 7.42 -3.89
N TYR A 109 17.19 8.19 -4.34
CA TYR A 109 16.67 9.31 -3.56
C TYR A 109 16.11 8.85 -2.21
N LEU A 110 15.26 7.83 -2.19
CA LEU A 110 14.65 7.31 -0.96
C LEU A 110 15.71 6.79 0.03
N ARG A 111 16.73 6.09 -0.46
CA ARG A 111 17.87 5.66 0.35
C ARG A 111 18.62 6.85 0.96
N GLY A 112 18.83 7.90 0.16
CA GLY A 112 19.47 9.14 0.60
C GLY A 112 18.74 9.85 1.74
N ILE A 113 17.42 9.66 1.85
CA ILE A 113 16.59 10.21 2.93
C ILE A 113 16.26 9.20 4.05
N GLY A 114 16.98 8.07 4.11
CA GLY A 114 16.85 7.08 5.19
C GLY A 114 15.80 5.99 4.97
N VAL A 115 15.16 5.92 3.79
CA VAL A 115 14.25 4.82 3.43
C VAL A 115 15.07 3.70 2.81
N ALA A 116 15.57 2.80 3.65
CA ALA A 116 16.42 1.69 3.22
C ALA A 116 15.61 0.53 2.65
N TYR A 117 16.06 0.03 1.50
CA TYR A 117 15.47 -1.11 0.81
C TYR A 117 16.52 -2.18 0.51
N THR A 118 16.10 -3.44 0.51
CA THR A 118 16.89 -4.58 0.07
C THR A 118 16.13 -5.37 -0.99
N PRO A 119 16.80 -5.86 -2.07
CA PRO A 119 16.15 -6.73 -3.04
C PRO A 119 15.82 -8.08 -2.41
N VAL A 120 14.67 -8.66 -2.76
CA VAL A 120 14.23 -9.96 -2.25
C VAL A 120 14.64 -11.04 -3.25
N ALA A 121 15.62 -11.87 -2.88
CA ALA A 121 16.26 -12.86 -3.74
C ALA A 121 15.28 -13.89 -4.35
N HIS A 122 14.27 -14.30 -3.59
CA HIS A 122 13.34 -15.37 -3.95
C HIS A 122 11.89 -14.89 -4.02
N TYR A 123 11.68 -13.69 -4.53
CA TYR A 123 10.36 -13.15 -4.82
C TYR A 123 10.25 -12.93 -6.34
N PRO A 124 9.77 -13.92 -7.08
CA PRO A 124 9.78 -13.88 -8.52
C PRO A 124 8.78 -12.86 -9.08
N ASP A 125 9.04 -12.40 -10.29
CA ASP A 125 8.04 -11.69 -11.05
C ASP A 125 6.79 -12.58 -11.26
N TYR A 126 5.61 -11.99 -11.27
CA TYR A 126 4.35 -12.75 -11.21
C TYR A 126 4.02 -13.59 -12.46
N TYR A 127 4.60 -13.25 -13.60
CA TYR A 127 4.32 -13.92 -14.87
C TYR A 127 5.57 -14.67 -15.38
N PRO A 128 5.79 -15.92 -14.94
CA PRO A 128 7.04 -16.64 -15.21
C PRO A 128 7.22 -17.00 -16.69
N SER A 129 6.16 -16.99 -17.50
CA SER A 129 6.23 -17.21 -18.95
C SER A 129 6.53 -15.94 -19.75
N ALA A 130 6.53 -14.76 -19.11
CA ALA A 130 6.79 -13.52 -19.81
C ALA A 130 8.27 -13.36 -20.18
N PRO A 131 8.59 -12.82 -21.37
CA PRO A 131 9.96 -12.46 -21.72
C PRO A 131 10.56 -11.53 -20.67
N GLY A 132 11.84 -11.68 -20.39
CA GLY A 132 12.51 -10.82 -19.40
C GLY A 132 12.14 -11.05 -17.94
N TRP A 133 11.36 -12.10 -17.61
CA TRP A 133 11.06 -12.51 -16.24
C TRP A 133 12.32 -12.73 -15.40
N ARG A 134 12.22 -12.44 -14.11
CA ARG A 134 13.29 -12.66 -13.11
C ARG A 134 12.79 -13.48 -11.93
N PRO A 135 13.65 -14.37 -11.37
CA PRO A 135 13.29 -15.20 -10.21
C PRO A 135 13.26 -14.41 -8.89
N GLY A 136 13.64 -13.14 -8.90
CA GLY A 136 13.68 -12.26 -7.77
C GLY A 136 14.45 -10.96 -8.04
N GLY A 137 14.77 -10.23 -6.99
CA GLY A 137 15.62 -9.04 -7.03
C GLY A 137 14.94 -7.74 -7.46
N ARG A 138 13.93 -7.79 -8.32
CA ARG A 138 13.14 -6.61 -8.71
C ARG A 138 12.19 -6.15 -7.62
N THR A 139 11.61 -7.09 -6.87
CA THR A 139 10.85 -6.75 -5.67
C THR A 139 11.82 -6.42 -4.55
N MET A 140 11.66 -5.23 -3.98
CA MET A 140 12.47 -4.71 -2.89
C MET A 140 11.64 -4.62 -1.62
N ASP A 141 12.17 -5.09 -0.49
CA ASP A 141 11.58 -5.04 0.84
C ASP A 141 12.15 -3.85 1.61
N CYS A 142 11.28 -3.10 2.29
CA CYS A 142 11.74 -2.04 3.17
C CYS A 142 12.34 -2.64 4.44
N GLU A 143 13.56 -2.25 4.79
CA GLU A 143 14.23 -2.74 5.98
C GLU A 143 13.43 -2.42 7.25
N PRO A 144 13.38 -3.35 8.21
CA PRO A 144 12.70 -3.12 9.47
C PRO A 144 13.17 -1.84 10.17
N LEU A 145 12.23 -1.16 10.82
CA LEU A 145 12.48 0.07 11.58
C LEU A 145 12.14 -0.15 13.05
N ASP A 146 12.96 0.38 13.94
CA ASP A 146 12.61 0.50 15.34
C ASP A 146 11.60 1.64 15.53
N GLY A 147 10.34 1.30 15.77
CA GLY A 147 9.27 2.28 15.93
C GLY A 147 9.44 3.26 17.10
N ARG A 148 10.37 2.97 18.04
CA ARG A 148 10.70 3.91 19.11
C ARG A 148 11.29 5.22 18.60
N THR A 149 11.93 5.18 17.43
CA THR A 149 12.51 6.35 16.78
C THR A 149 11.45 7.39 16.36
N LEU A 150 10.21 6.96 16.14
CA LEU A 150 9.10 7.83 15.79
C LEU A 150 8.52 8.61 16.98
N GLY A 151 8.89 8.28 18.22
CA GLY A 151 8.31 8.91 19.40
C GLY A 151 6.78 8.73 19.46
N GLU A 152 6.06 9.81 19.69
CA GLU A 152 4.58 9.79 19.75
C GLU A 152 3.92 9.52 18.39
N ASP A 153 4.60 9.82 17.29
CA ASP A 153 4.06 9.54 15.94
C ASP A 153 3.95 8.05 15.62
N LEU A 154 4.60 7.17 16.41
CA LEU A 154 4.34 5.73 16.34
C LEU A 154 2.83 5.42 16.50
N TYR A 155 2.15 6.13 17.39
CA TYR A 155 0.73 5.90 17.67
C TYR A 155 -0.19 6.58 16.64
N ARG A 156 0.33 7.53 15.88
CA ARG A 156 -0.34 8.14 14.72
C ARG A 156 -0.12 7.34 13.44
N LEU A 157 0.92 6.51 13.37
CA LEU A 157 1.16 5.62 12.25
C LEU A 157 0.08 4.53 12.20
N ARG A 158 -0.56 4.37 11.05
CA ARG A 158 -1.55 3.30 10.81
C ARG A 158 -0.91 1.94 10.97
N GLU A 159 -1.57 1.10 11.74
CA GLU A 159 -1.10 -0.25 11.99
C GLU A 159 -1.55 -1.20 10.86
N MET A 160 -0.69 -2.16 10.52
CA MET A 160 -0.99 -3.23 9.59
C MET A 160 -2.09 -4.14 10.18
N PRO A 161 -3.01 -4.68 9.35
CA PRO A 161 -4.06 -5.57 9.83
C PRO A 161 -3.50 -6.77 10.60
N PRO A 162 -4.16 -7.23 11.67
CA PRO A 162 -3.72 -8.41 12.43
C PRO A 162 -3.52 -9.66 11.58
N ALA A 163 -4.34 -9.84 10.52
CA ALA A 163 -4.22 -10.95 9.58
C ALA A 163 -2.88 -11.00 8.82
N SER A 164 -2.20 -9.86 8.70
CA SER A 164 -0.88 -9.75 8.05
C SER A 164 0.28 -9.95 9.01
N LYS A 165 0.03 -10.20 10.30
CA LYS A 165 1.02 -10.36 11.36
C LYS A 165 1.06 -11.78 11.88
N ALA A 166 2.23 -12.29 12.23
CA ALA A 166 2.33 -13.58 12.90
C ALA A 166 1.60 -13.52 14.25
N PHE A 167 0.73 -14.50 14.49
CA PHE A 167 -0.17 -14.54 15.67
C PHE A 167 -1.01 -13.26 15.87
N GLY A 168 -1.29 -12.53 14.78
CA GLY A 168 -2.04 -11.29 14.80
C GLY A 168 -1.32 -10.09 15.43
N ARG A 169 -0.02 -10.19 15.73
CA ARG A 169 0.71 -9.18 16.51
C ARG A 169 2.15 -8.93 16.07
N ILE A 170 2.89 -9.98 15.68
CA ILE A 170 4.33 -9.91 15.43
C ILE A 170 4.59 -9.58 13.97
N ASN A 171 5.34 -8.54 13.72
CA ASN A 171 5.73 -8.13 12.38
C ASN A 171 6.88 -8.97 11.84
N LEU A 172 6.79 -9.35 10.58
CA LEU A 172 7.84 -10.00 9.80
C LEU A 172 8.11 -9.18 8.55
N SER A 173 9.35 -9.14 8.07
CA SER A 173 9.67 -8.60 6.75
C SER A 173 9.17 -9.53 5.64
N ILE A 174 9.14 -9.08 4.38
CA ILE A 174 8.78 -9.94 3.24
C ILE A 174 9.69 -11.16 3.19
N THR A 175 10.99 -10.96 3.35
CA THR A 175 11.98 -12.04 3.34
C THR A 175 11.76 -13.05 4.48
N GLU A 176 11.49 -12.57 5.69
CA GLU A 176 11.20 -13.42 6.84
C GLU A 176 9.89 -14.18 6.66
N ALA A 177 8.83 -13.45 6.28
CA ALA A 177 7.51 -14.02 6.02
C ALA A 177 7.56 -15.11 4.93
N SER A 178 8.25 -14.86 3.83
CA SER A 178 8.40 -15.84 2.74
C SER A 178 9.08 -17.12 3.20
N LYS A 179 10.16 -17.04 4.01
CA LYS A 179 10.85 -18.21 4.57
C LYS A 179 9.97 -18.98 5.55
N VAL A 180 9.25 -18.28 6.41
CA VAL A 180 8.33 -18.91 7.37
C VAL A 180 7.15 -19.58 6.65
N GLN A 181 6.60 -18.93 5.63
CA GLN A 181 5.49 -19.45 4.83
C GLN A 181 5.88 -20.69 4.01
N ALA A 182 7.06 -20.65 3.41
CA ALA A 182 7.59 -21.78 2.63
C ALA A 182 8.15 -22.91 3.53
N VAL A 183 8.17 -22.75 4.85
CA VAL A 183 8.84 -23.68 5.78
C VAL A 183 10.28 -23.95 5.33
N ALA A 184 10.95 -22.92 4.81
CA ALA A 184 12.29 -23.01 4.27
C ALA A 184 13.32 -23.23 5.40
N GLN A 185 14.50 -23.74 5.07
CA GLN A 185 15.54 -24.01 6.05
C GLN A 185 15.80 -22.78 6.95
N GLY A 186 15.77 -22.99 8.27
CA GLY A 186 16.00 -21.94 9.27
C GLY A 186 14.76 -21.12 9.65
N TRP A 187 13.57 -21.45 9.16
CA TRP A 187 12.34 -20.74 9.50
C TRP A 187 12.04 -20.71 11.00
N GLN A 188 12.39 -21.80 11.74
CA GLN A 188 12.20 -21.89 13.19
C GLN A 188 13.01 -20.83 13.92
N MET A 189 14.24 -20.58 13.47
CA MET A 189 15.11 -19.56 14.06
C MET A 189 14.56 -18.14 13.82
N ILE A 190 14.02 -17.89 12.64
CA ILE A 190 13.36 -16.61 12.31
C ILE A 190 12.14 -16.41 13.21
N ALA A 191 11.28 -17.41 13.32
CA ALA A 191 10.09 -17.36 14.17
C ALA A 191 10.44 -17.18 15.65
N ALA A 192 11.42 -17.94 16.16
CA ALA A 192 11.90 -17.83 17.53
C ALA A 192 12.52 -16.45 17.82
N LYS A 193 13.34 -15.92 16.91
CA LYS A 193 13.92 -14.58 17.05
C LYS A 193 12.85 -13.50 17.09
N ALA A 194 11.88 -13.54 16.18
CA ALA A 194 10.79 -12.56 16.14
C ALA A 194 9.95 -12.61 17.42
N LEU A 195 9.59 -13.82 17.88
CA LEU A 195 8.86 -14.02 19.12
C LEU A 195 9.64 -13.50 20.33
N LEU A 196 10.94 -13.81 20.41
CA LEU A 196 11.81 -13.36 21.50
C LEU A 196 11.93 -11.82 21.51
N GLN A 197 12.15 -11.20 20.36
CA GLN A 197 12.21 -9.73 20.24
C GLN A 197 10.91 -9.08 20.71
N TYR A 198 9.76 -9.63 20.29
CA TYR A 198 8.45 -9.17 20.73
C TYR A 198 8.26 -9.30 22.24
N ALA A 199 8.64 -10.45 22.83
CA ALA A 199 8.50 -10.73 24.26
C ALA A 199 9.43 -9.85 25.12
N LEU A 200 10.67 -9.63 24.67
CA LEU A 200 11.67 -8.83 25.38
C LEU A 200 11.35 -7.33 25.34
N ASP A 201 10.45 -6.88 24.47
CA ASP A 201 9.98 -5.51 24.47
C ASP A 201 8.97 -5.24 25.60
N ILE A 202 9.43 -5.41 26.85
CA ILE A 202 8.59 -5.32 28.06
C ILE A 202 7.89 -3.96 28.15
N VAL A 203 8.62 -2.87 27.92
CA VAL A 203 8.05 -1.51 27.97
C VAL A 203 6.94 -1.34 26.91
N GLY A 204 7.13 -1.90 25.73
CA GLY A 204 6.08 -1.93 24.69
C GLY A 204 4.85 -2.70 25.13
N ARG A 205 5.04 -3.82 25.85
CA ARG A 205 3.91 -4.65 26.35
C ARG A 205 3.06 -3.91 27.39
N PHE A 206 3.67 -3.06 28.23
CA PHE A 206 2.93 -2.21 29.16
C PHE A 206 2.16 -1.08 28.48
N ARG A 207 2.65 -0.55 27.34
CA ARG A 207 2.01 0.50 26.57
C ARG A 207 0.96 -0.01 25.57
N GLY A 208 0.95 -1.29 25.24
CA GLY A 208 -0.01 -1.88 24.31
C GLY A 208 0.45 -3.20 23.69
N LYS A 209 -0.32 -3.68 22.72
CA LYS A 209 -0.05 -4.96 22.04
C LYS A 209 0.73 -4.80 20.73
N ARG A 210 0.92 -3.56 20.26
CA ARG A 210 1.61 -3.25 19.01
C ARG A 210 3.07 -3.69 19.07
N ASP A 211 3.52 -4.35 18.02
CA ASP A 211 4.94 -4.60 17.83
C ASP A 211 5.64 -3.29 17.44
N ARG A 212 6.72 -2.95 18.16
CA ARG A 212 7.51 -1.76 17.87
C ARG A 212 8.62 -2.03 16.84
N ARG A 213 8.82 -3.26 16.44
CA ARG A 213 9.57 -3.59 15.24
C ARG A 213 8.67 -3.44 14.04
N LEU A 214 8.77 -2.32 13.35
CA LEU A 214 7.99 -2.05 12.14
C LEU A 214 8.61 -2.77 10.96
N CYS A 215 7.77 -3.44 10.15
CA CYS A 215 8.18 -4.16 8.94
C CYS A 215 7.25 -3.78 7.79
N MET A 216 7.60 -4.16 6.57
CA MET A 216 6.75 -4.00 5.40
C MET A 216 6.23 -2.55 5.26
N GLY A 217 4.92 -2.34 5.02
CA GLY A 217 4.31 -1.02 4.87
C GLY A 217 4.46 -0.11 6.09
N GLU A 218 4.45 -0.67 7.31
CA GLU A 218 4.72 0.12 8.51
C GLU A 218 6.15 0.66 8.54
N ALA A 219 7.13 -0.13 8.08
CA ALA A 219 8.53 0.33 7.99
C ALA A 219 8.68 1.41 6.91
N LEU A 220 8.08 1.20 5.74
CA LEU A 220 8.10 2.17 4.65
C LEU A 220 7.56 3.54 5.10
N VAL A 221 6.33 3.54 5.62
CA VAL A 221 5.69 4.79 6.04
C VAL A 221 6.40 5.38 7.26
N GLY A 222 6.86 4.55 8.19
CA GLY A 222 7.61 4.98 9.36
C GLY A 222 8.91 5.70 8.99
N ARG A 223 9.68 5.15 8.04
CA ARG A 223 10.92 5.79 7.54
C ARG A 223 10.65 7.10 6.81
N LEU A 224 9.63 7.14 5.96
CA LEU A 224 9.19 8.37 5.29
C LEU A 224 8.71 9.41 6.29
N LEU A 225 8.03 8.99 7.36
CA LEU A 225 7.58 9.89 8.41
C LEU A 225 8.76 10.48 9.21
N LEU A 226 9.79 9.67 9.52
CA LEU A 226 11.03 10.17 10.10
C LEU A 226 11.70 11.20 9.18
N ALA A 227 11.84 10.90 7.90
CA ALA A 227 12.40 11.83 6.92
C ALA A 227 11.60 13.15 6.84
N ALA A 228 10.28 13.09 7.00
CA ALA A 228 9.42 14.26 7.04
C ALA A 228 9.60 15.06 8.36
N GLN A 229 9.75 14.37 9.51
CA GLN A 229 10.04 15.00 10.79
C GLN A 229 11.38 15.75 10.78
N GLU A 230 12.44 15.13 10.24
CA GLU A 230 13.77 15.74 10.10
C GLU A 230 13.75 17.03 9.26
N ARG A 231 12.79 17.14 8.32
CA ARG A 231 12.57 18.33 7.47
C ARG A 231 11.60 19.35 8.08
N GLY A 232 11.05 19.06 9.24
CA GLY A 232 10.06 19.93 9.88
C GLY A 232 8.75 20.08 9.09
N ILE A 233 8.39 19.07 8.26
CA ILE A 233 7.17 19.10 7.44
C ILE A 233 5.95 19.03 8.35
N GLU A 234 5.05 20.00 8.19
CA GLU A 234 3.80 20.03 8.92
C GLU A 234 2.82 18.98 8.40
N ILE A 235 2.36 18.09 9.29
CA ILE A 235 1.38 17.04 9.00
C ILE A 235 0.17 17.19 9.91
N ARG A 236 -1.00 17.48 9.33
CA ARG A 236 -2.26 17.58 10.04
C ARG A 236 -3.11 16.34 9.79
N THR A 237 -3.45 15.64 10.87
CA THR A 237 -4.45 14.54 10.85
C THR A 237 -5.82 15.10 11.24
N ASN A 238 -6.89 14.32 10.99
CA ASN A 238 -8.29 14.76 11.17
C ASN A 238 -8.59 16.05 10.38
N ALA A 239 -7.98 16.19 9.20
CA ALA A 239 -8.07 17.37 8.35
C ALA A 239 -8.59 16.98 6.94
N PRO A 240 -9.87 16.56 6.81
CA PRO A 240 -10.43 16.16 5.53
C PRO A 240 -10.54 17.35 4.57
N VAL A 241 -9.91 17.21 3.41
CA VAL A 241 -10.07 18.16 2.31
C VAL A 241 -11.42 17.90 1.65
N GLN A 242 -12.29 18.91 1.68
CA GLN A 242 -13.65 18.84 1.14
C GLN A 242 -13.71 19.26 -0.33
N ALA A 243 -12.85 20.19 -0.75
CA ALA A 243 -12.85 20.69 -2.12
C ALA A 243 -11.48 21.25 -2.52
N LEU A 244 -11.22 21.19 -3.82
CA LEU A 244 -10.17 21.95 -4.46
C LEU A 244 -10.68 23.37 -4.75
N VAL A 245 -9.86 24.37 -4.42
CA VAL A 245 -10.17 25.78 -4.66
C VAL A 245 -9.52 26.21 -5.97
N SER A 246 -10.30 26.79 -6.88
CA SER A 246 -9.80 27.24 -8.18
C SER A 246 -10.08 28.72 -8.41
N GLU A 247 -9.12 29.39 -9.05
CA GLU A 247 -9.26 30.73 -9.60
C GLU A 247 -8.84 30.74 -11.07
N LYS A 248 -9.69 31.28 -11.94
CA LYS A 248 -9.42 31.40 -13.38
C LYS A 248 -8.99 30.07 -14.04
N GLY A 249 -9.60 28.96 -13.64
CA GLY A 249 -9.31 27.63 -14.18
C GLY A 249 -8.04 26.95 -13.61
N ARG A 250 -7.33 27.58 -12.70
CA ARG A 250 -6.16 27.00 -12.02
C ARG A 250 -6.51 26.64 -10.58
N ILE A 251 -6.09 25.45 -10.11
CA ILE A 251 -6.18 25.07 -8.71
C ILE A 251 -5.13 25.89 -7.92
N CYS A 252 -5.60 26.64 -6.93
CA CYS A 252 -4.78 27.54 -6.12
C CYS A 252 -4.83 27.23 -4.64
N GLY A 253 -5.53 26.17 -4.22
CA GLY A 253 -5.61 25.76 -2.82
C GLY A 253 -6.65 24.68 -2.57
N VAL A 254 -6.94 24.49 -1.30
CA VAL A 254 -7.90 23.52 -0.79
C VAL A 254 -8.83 24.12 0.25
N ALA A 255 -10.04 23.57 0.36
CA ALA A 255 -10.94 23.82 1.48
C ALA A 255 -10.91 22.60 2.42
N VAL A 256 -10.58 22.84 3.68
CA VAL A 256 -10.37 21.81 4.71
C VAL A 256 -11.38 22.00 5.82
N ASP A 257 -11.97 20.93 6.30
CA ASP A 257 -12.74 20.95 7.53
C ASP A 257 -11.79 20.90 8.75
N SER A 258 -11.84 21.91 9.55
CA SER A 258 -11.12 21.99 10.83
C SER A 258 -12.14 22.07 11.97
N ALA A 259 -12.49 20.92 12.52
CA ALA A 259 -13.45 20.82 13.64
C ALA A 259 -14.80 21.52 13.37
N GLY A 260 -15.37 21.32 12.19
CA GLY A 260 -16.66 21.91 11.79
C GLY A 260 -16.56 23.30 11.17
N THR A 261 -15.35 23.87 11.05
CA THR A 261 -15.12 25.15 10.38
C THR A 261 -14.33 24.92 9.09
N VAL A 262 -14.88 25.35 7.96
CA VAL A 262 -14.19 25.25 6.68
C VAL A 262 -13.15 26.37 6.57
N ARG A 263 -11.87 25.98 6.45
CA ARG A 263 -10.74 26.88 6.20
C ARG A 263 -10.24 26.73 4.77
N LYS A 264 -9.82 27.82 4.17
CA LYS A 264 -9.19 27.82 2.86
C LYS A 264 -7.69 27.99 3.00
N ILE A 265 -6.93 27.05 2.45
CA ILE A 265 -5.48 27.03 2.48
C ILE A 265 -4.97 27.22 1.06
N ALA A 266 -4.16 28.25 0.84
CA ALA A 266 -3.54 28.53 -0.44
C ALA A 266 -2.37 27.58 -0.71
N ALA A 267 -2.24 27.15 -1.95
CA ALA A 267 -1.11 26.40 -2.49
C ALA A 267 -0.53 27.16 -3.68
N ASN A 268 0.48 28.01 -3.42
CA ASN A 268 0.99 28.97 -4.39
C ASN A 268 1.55 28.31 -5.67
N ARG A 269 2.16 27.14 -5.53
CA ARG A 269 2.71 26.34 -6.65
C ARG A 269 1.74 25.26 -7.12
N GLY A 270 0.93 24.69 -6.21
CA GLY A 270 -0.07 23.68 -6.57
C GLY A 270 -0.45 22.74 -5.45
N VAL A 271 -1.41 21.86 -5.76
CA VAL A 271 -1.92 20.82 -4.85
C VAL A 271 -1.54 19.46 -5.42
N ILE A 272 -0.90 18.61 -4.60
CA ILE A 272 -0.66 17.20 -4.93
C ILE A 272 -1.75 16.35 -4.29
N VAL A 273 -2.50 15.63 -5.11
CA VAL A 273 -3.52 14.70 -4.66
C VAL A 273 -2.94 13.29 -4.59
N ALA A 274 -2.70 12.80 -3.37
CA ALA A 274 -2.17 11.45 -3.08
C ALA A 274 -3.04 10.73 -2.04
N SER A 275 -4.35 10.89 -2.17
CA SER A 275 -5.39 10.51 -1.18
C SER A 275 -5.83 9.05 -1.26
N GLY A 276 -5.17 8.23 -2.06
CA GLY A 276 -5.50 6.81 -2.24
C GLY A 276 -6.70 6.58 -3.17
N GLY A 277 -7.30 5.42 -3.04
CA GLY A 277 -8.37 4.93 -3.90
C GLY A 277 -9.79 5.18 -3.39
N PHE A 278 -10.71 4.31 -3.84
CA PHE A 278 -12.14 4.39 -3.54
C PHE A 278 -12.72 3.06 -3.03
N GLU A 279 -11.89 2.16 -2.59
CA GLU A 279 -12.30 0.82 -2.20
C GLU A 279 -13.28 0.76 -1.01
N ALA A 280 -13.39 1.85 -0.24
CA ALA A 280 -14.38 1.98 0.83
C ALA A 280 -15.69 2.66 0.38
N ASP A 281 -15.78 3.09 -0.87
CA ASP A 281 -16.96 3.74 -1.44
C ASP A 281 -17.76 2.75 -2.29
N GLN A 282 -18.98 2.44 -1.86
CA GLN A 282 -19.82 1.46 -2.55
C GLN A 282 -20.31 1.96 -3.93
N GLU A 283 -20.57 3.25 -4.06
CA GLU A 283 -21.06 3.84 -5.31
C GLU A 283 -19.98 3.78 -6.40
N LEU A 284 -18.78 4.31 -6.11
CA LEU A 284 -17.65 4.25 -7.04
C LEU A 284 -17.25 2.82 -7.40
N ARG A 285 -17.33 1.90 -6.42
CA ARG A 285 -17.11 0.46 -6.70
C ARG A 285 -18.15 -0.08 -7.68
N SER A 286 -19.42 0.22 -7.45
CA SER A 286 -20.51 -0.26 -8.31
C SER A 286 -20.47 0.32 -9.73
N GLU A 287 -19.90 1.53 -9.86
CA GLU A 287 -19.67 2.17 -11.17
C GLU A 287 -18.48 1.58 -11.93
N SER A 288 -17.40 1.24 -11.20
CA SER A 288 -16.07 1.06 -11.82
C SER A 288 -15.53 -0.38 -11.73
N LEU A 289 -16.10 -1.25 -10.89
CA LEU A 289 -15.61 -2.62 -10.67
C LEU A 289 -16.62 -3.66 -11.19
N ALA A 290 -16.11 -4.84 -11.50
CA ALA A 290 -16.91 -6.02 -11.84
C ALA A 290 -17.89 -6.36 -10.70
N LYS A 291 -19.08 -6.81 -11.07
CA LYS A 291 -20.14 -7.20 -10.12
C LYS A 291 -20.17 -8.72 -9.92
N PRO A 292 -20.51 -9.19 -8.70
CA PRO A 292 -20.87 -8.41 -7.51
C PRO A 292 -19.66 -7.76 -6.84
N THR A 293 -19.85 -6.55 -6.27
CA THR A 293 -18.81 -5.86 -5.50
C THR A 293 -19.41 -5.18 -4.28
N GLN A 294 -18.71 -5.27 -3.15
CA GLN A 294 -19.13 -4.66 -1.89
C GLN A 294 -17.93 -4.00 -1.20
N ALA A 295 -18.11 -2.79 -0.68
CA ALA A 295 -17.06 -2.05 0.00
C ALA A 295 -16.56 -2.77 1.27
N GLN A 296 -17.43 -3.54 1.92
CA GLN A 296 -17.07 -4.32 3.11
C GLN A 296 -16.06 -5.45 2.83
N TRP A 297 -15.92 -5.91 1.59
CA TRP A 297 -14.95 -6.94 1.18
C TRP A 297 -13.52 -6.40 1.09
N SER A 298 -13.37 -5.07 1.10
CA SER A 298 -12.04 -4.47 1.03
C SER A 298 -11.29 -4.62 2.35
N ALA A 299 -10.05 -5.10 2.28
CA ALA A 299 -9.09 -5.07 3.39
C ALA A 299 -8.40 -3.71 3.55
N GLY A 300 -8.66 -2.77 2.65
CA GLY A 300 -8.06 -1.43 2.64
C GLY A 300 -8.58 -0.51 3.72
N SER A 301 -7.96 0.66 3.81
CA SER A 301 -8.37 1.72 4.73
C SER A 301 -9.79 2.20 4.46
N ARG A 302 -10.62 2.26 5.49
CA ARG A 302 -11.96 2.86 5.40
C ARG A 302 -11.92 4.36 5.07
N GLY A 303 -10.75 4.99 5.20
CA GLY A 303 -10.51 6.35 4.74
C GLY A 303 -10.48 6.51 3.21
N ASN A 304 -10.33 5.45 2.43
CA ASN A 304 -10.26 5.52 0.96
C ASN A 304 -11.66 5.55 0.32
N SER A 305 -12.33 6.69 0.44
CA SER A 305 -13.69 6.94 -0.02
C SER A 305 -13.77 7.72 -1.34
N GLY A 306 -12.65 7.85 -2.06
CA GLY A 306 -12.65 8.46 -3.39
C GLY A 306 -12.96 9.96 -3.45
N ASP A 307 -12.86 10.68 -2.34
CA ASP A 307 -13.24 12.10 -2.26
C ASP A 307 -12.51 12.96 -3.29
N MET A 308 -11.18 12.80 -3.37
CA MET A 308 -10.38 13.57 -4.31
C MET A 308 -10.49 13.06 -5.74
N ILE A 309 -10.89 11.83 -5.94
CA ILE A 309 -11.28 11.30 -7.24
C ILE A 309 -12.49 12.05 -7.76
N ARG A 310 -13.55 12.17 -6.94
CA ARG A 310 -14.73 12.96 -7.27
C ARG A 310 -14.39 14.44 -7.46
N ALA A 311 -13.52 15.00 -6.63
CA ALA A 311 -13.07 16.38 -6.78
C ALA A 311 -12.31 16.59 -8.09
N GLY A 312 -11.40 15.68 -8.46
CA GLY A 312 -10.63 15.73 -9.70
C GLY A 312 -11.53 15.66 -10.94
N ARG A 313 -12.52 14.75 -10.96
CA ARG A 313 -13.49 14.64 -12.07
C ARG A 313 -14.23 15.95 -12.39
N ARG A 314 -14.41 16.83 -11.39
CA ARG A 314 -15.06 18.14 -11.59
C ARG A 314 -14.20 19.14 -12.35
N PHE A 315 -12.87 18.97 -12.31
CA PHE A 315 -11.92 19.90 -12.95
C PHE A 315 -11.30 19.35 -14.22
N MET A 316 -11.27 18.03 -14.38
CA MET A 316 -10.78 17.35 -15.55
C MET A 316 -11.96 16.87 -16.38
N ASN A 317 -12.18 17.45 -17.56
CA ASN A 317 -13.21 17.00 -18.50
C ASN A 317 -12.93 15.59 -19.06
N GLU A 318 -11.78 15.03 -18.75
CA GLU A 318 -11.41 13.67 -19.15
C GLU A 318 -11.69 12.72 -18.00
N THR A 319 -12.36 11.64 -18.33
CA THR A 319 -12.52 10.49 -17.47
C THR A 319 -11.12 10.00 -17.10
N ILE A 320 -10.71 10.19 -15.84
CA ILE A 320 -9.59 9.44 -15.33
C ILE A 320 -10.01 7.99 -15.46
N THR A 321 -9.47 7.32 -16.46
CA THR A 321 -9.70 5.91 -16.66
C THR A 321 -9.03 5.24 -15.47
N TYR A 322 -9.82 4.84 -14.47
CA TYR A 322 -9.33 3.94 -13.46
C TYR A 322 -8.99 2.68 -14.19
N ASN A 323 -7.72 2.56 -14.46
CA ASN A 323 -7.24 1.28 -14.90
C ASN A 323 -7.69 0.30 -13.83
N SER A 324 -8.62 -0.54 -14.19
CA SER A 324 -9.07 -1.59 -13.32
C SER A 324 -7.83 -2.38 -12.94
N TYR A 325 -7.34 -2.18 -11.72
CA TYR A 325 -6.21 -2.92 -11.13
C TYR A 325 -6.39 -4.43 -11.37
N GLY A 326 -7.63 -4.90 -11.50
CA GLY A 326 -7.98 -6.23 -11.92
C GLY A 326 -7.63 -6.58 -13.36
N LYS A 327 -7.60 -5.63 -14.31
CA LYS A 327 -7.23 -5.94 -15.70
C LYS A 327 -5.73 -6.07 -15.89
N SER A 328 -4.92 -5.25 -15.19
CA SER A 328 -3.48 -5.22 -15.41
C SER A 328 -2.71 -6.33 -14.68
N ILE A 329 -3.13 -6.72 -13.48
CA ILE A 329 -2.39 -7.71 -12.69
C ILE A 329 -2.75 -9.15 -13.08
N TYR A 330 -4.00 -9.40 -13.45
CA TYR A 330 -4.49 -10.77 -13.68
C TYR A 330 -4.87 -11.07 -15.13
N GLY A 331 -4.58 -10.17 -16.05
CA GLY A 331 -4.94 -10.28 -17.46
C GLY A 331 -6.44 -10.12 -17.73
N GLU A 332 -6.84 -10.14 -19.00
CA GLU A 332 -8.26 -10.01 -19.41
C GLU A 332 -9.17 -11.06 -18.76
N ASP A 333 -8.62 -12.23 -18.48
CA ASP A 333 -9.36 -13.35 -17.91
C ASP A 333 -9.79 -13.15 -16.45
N TYR A 334 -9.14 -12.26 -15.70
CA TYR A 334 -9.47 -12.00 -14.30
C TYR A 334 -10.51 -10.89 -14.11
N SER A 335 -10.74 -10.10 -15.13
CA SER A 335 -11.70 -8.98 -15.09
C SER A 335 -13.09 -9.36 -15.55
N ARG A 336 -13.34 -10.60 -15.95
CA ARG A 336 -14.64 -11.06 -16.42
C ARG A 336 -15.61 -11.18 -15.26
N GLU A 337 -16.78 -10.62 -15.43
CA GLU A 337 -17.87 -10.66 -14.45
C GLU A 337 -18.30 -12.08 -14.07
N ASP A 338 -18.13 -13.03 -15.00
CA ASP A 338 -18.44 -14.46 -14.80
C ASP A 338 -17.49 -15.18 -13.83
N ARG A 339 -16.37 -14.55 -13.45
CA ARG A 339 -15.40 -15.08 -12.47
C ARG A 339 -15.53 -14.51 -11.07
N VAL A 340 -16.51 -13.68 -10.82
CA VAL A 340 -16.79 -13.10 -9.50
C VAL A 340 -18.15 -13.63 -9.01
N PRO A 341 -18.23 -14.19 -7.80
CA PRO A 341 -17.17 -14.38 -6.83
C PRO A 341 -16.20 -15.50 -7.19
N ALA A 342 -14.92 -15.32 -6.90
CA ALA A 342 -13.90 -16.35 -7.05
C ALA A 342 -13.78 -17.18 -5.76
N PHE A 343 -13.72 -18.52 -5.91
CA PHE A 343 -13.58 -19.45 -4.80
C PHE A 343 -12.24 -20.18 -4.91
N ILE A 344 -11.53 -20.29 -3.81
CA ILE A 344 -10.37 -21.14 -3.72
C ILE A 344 -10.78 -22.45 -3.05
N ILE A 345 -10.57 -23.55 -3.75
CA ILE A 345 -10.88 -24.90 -3.27
C ILE A 345 -9.56 -25.58 -2.90
N PHE A 346 -9.45 -26.03 -1.66
CA PHE A 346 -8.31 -26.79 -1.17
C PHE A 346 -8.76 -27.91 -0.23
N ASP A 347 -8.00 -29.00 -0.20
CA ASP A 347 -8.29 -30.14 0.67
C ASP A 347 -7.64 -29.98 2.06
N ARG A 348 -8.00 -30.90 2.95
CA ARG A 348 -7.46 -30.95 4.33
C ARG A 348 -5.94 -31.18 4.31
N THR A 349 -5.42 -31.93 3.35
CA THR A 349 -4.00 -32.24 3.25
C THR A 349 -3.20 -31.00 2.88
N TYR A 350 -3.73 -30.20 1.95
CA TYR A 350 -3.13 -28.90 1.60
C TYR A 350 -3.08 -27.98 2.85
N ARG A 351 -4.18 -27.83 3.56
CA ARG A 351 -4.27 -26.99 4.77
C ARG A 351 -3.33 -27.48 5.89
N GLN A 352 -3.03 -28.77 5.96
CA GLN A 352 -2.08 -29.32 6.93
C GLN A 352 -0.62 -29.04 6.57
N LYS A 353 -0.29 -28.98 5.29
CA LYS A 353 1.11 -28.88 4.80
C LYS A 353 1.52 -27.46 4.46
N TYR A 354 0.59 -26.63 4.03
CA TYR A 354 0.89 -25.31 3.48
C TYR A 354 0.11 -24.21 4.21
N MET A 355 0.73 -23.05 4.27
CA MET A 355 0.04 -21.84 4.70
C MET A 355 -0.89 -21.35 3.60
N PHE A 356 -2.00 -20.74 4.01
CA PHE A 356 -2.96 -20.17 3.09
C PHE A 356 -3.31 -18.74 3.50
N GLY A 357 -2.93 -17.77 2.67
CA GLY A 357 -3.04 -16.36 3.03
C GLY A 357 -2.29 -16.05 4.33
N GLY A 358 -2.93 -15.42 5.28
CA GLY A 358 -2.39 -15.16 6.62
C GLY A 358 -2.54 -16.31 7.62
N LEU A 359 -3.06 -17.47 7.18
CA LEU A 359 -3.32 -18.61 8.06
C LEU A 359 -2.11 -19.53 8.13
N LEU A 360 -1.65 -19.83 9.34
CA LEU A 360 -0.65 -20.88 9.58
C LEU A 360 -1.24 -22.27 9.21
N GLN A 361 -0.34 -23.22 8.94
CA GLN A 361 -0.73 -24.63 8.77
C GLN A 361 -1.57 -25.09 9.98
N SER A 362 -2.58 -25.93 9.75
CA SER A 362 -3.41 -26.42 10.85
C SER A 362 -2.65 -27.25 11.88
N SER A 363 -1.50 -27.84 11.51
CA SER A 363 -0.56 -28.48 12.43
C SER A 363 0.15 -27.50 13.36
N MET A 364 0.26 -26.23 12.99
CA MET A 364 0.94 -25.19 13.77
C MET A 364 -0.04 -24.21 14.45
N SER A 365 -1.26 -24.12 13.95
CA SER A 365 -2.31 -23.26 14.48
C SER A 365 -3.66 -23.97 14.35
N PRO A 366 -4.21 -24.47 15.45
CA PRO A 366 -5.54 -25.04 15.46
C PRO A 366 -6.60 -24.06 14.94
N ASP A 367 -7.64 -24.56 14.30
CA ASP A 367 -8.69 -23.74 13.67
C ASP A 367 -9.36 -22.74 14.63
N TRP A 368 -9.44 -23.05 15.93
CA TRP A 368 -9.98 -22.14 16.95
C TRP A 368 -9.11 -20.90 17.24
N LEU A 369 -7.81 -20.93 16.85
CA LEU A 369 -6.92 -19.76 16.92
C LEU A 369 -6.97 -18.90 15.65
N THR A 370 -7.73 -19.31 14.64
CA THR A 370 -7.88 -18.57 13.39
C THR A 370 -8.64 -17.27 13.65
N PRO A 371 -8.15 -16.11 13.16
CA PRO A 371 -8.87 -14.85 13.32
C PRO A 371 -10.30 -14.95 12.77
N SER A 372 -11.25 -14.33 13.45
CA SER A 372 -12.69 -14.37 13.09
C SER A 372 -13.01 -13.91 11.66
N ALA A 373 -12.13 -13.07 11.06
CA ALA A 373 -12.24 -12.68 9.66
C ALA A 373 -12.14 -13.85 8.67
N PHE A 374 -11.61 -14.99 9.10
CA PHE A 374 -11.50 -16.24 8.32
C PHE A 374 -12.42 -17.34 8.85
N GLY A 375 -13.30 -17.04 9.82
CA GLY A 375 -14.28 -17.97 10.40
C GLY A 375 -15.48 -18.26 9.50
N GLU A 376 -16.52 -18.88 10.06
CA GLU A 376 -17.66 -19.47 9.33
C GLU A 376 -18.41 -18.53 8.37
N GLU A 377 -18.34 -17.22 8.57
CA GLU A 377 -18.91 -16.18 7.70
C GLU A 377 -17.88 -15.50 6.79
N GLY A 378 -16.58 -15.88 6.87
CA GLY A 378 -15.49 -15.31 6.12
C GLY A 378 -15.15 -16.08 4.84
N LEU A 379 -13.90 -15.96 4.39
CA LEU A 379 -13.37 -16.54 3.15
C LEU A 379 -13.32 -18.09 3.12
N LEU A 380 -13.61 -18.78 4.23
CA LEU A 380 -13.56 -20.22 4.38
C LEU A 380 -14.94 -20.77 4.73
N GLN A 381 -15.74 -21.12 3.74
CA GLN A 381 -16.89 -22.02 3.99
C GLN A 381 -16.37 -23.47 4.09
N LYS A 382 -16.47 -24.07 5.27
CA LYS A 382 -16.36 -25.52 5.46
C LYS A 382 -17.58 -26.20 4.86
N GLU A 383 -17.62 -26.39 3.55
CA GLU A 383 -18.46 -27.46 3.04
C GLU A 383 -17.71 -28.78 3.29
N SER A 384 -18.21 -29.56 4.24
CA SER A 384 -17.72 -30.91 4.44
C SER A 384 -17.93 -31.69 3.13
N THR A 385 -16.85 -32.14 2.54
CA THR A 385 -16.83 -33.03 1.36
C THR A 385 -17.72 -34.29 1.53
N GLU A 386 -18.10 -34.61 2.77
CA GLU A 386 -19.01 -35.73 3.10
C GLU A 386 -20.46 -35.51 2.67
N ARG A 387 -20.95 -34.28 2.49
CA ARG A 387 -22.32 -34.02 2.04
C ARG A 387 -22.49 -34.10 0.52
N ARG A 388 -21.45 -33.90 -0.27
CA ARG A 388 -21.53 -34.02 -1.74
C ARG A 388 -21.40 -35.47 -2.21
N ALA A 389 -20.65 -36.30 -1.53
CA ALA A 389 -20.54 -37.74 -1.84
C ALA A 389 -21.87 -38.51 -1.61
N LYS A 390 -22.79 -37.96 -0.79
CA LYS A 390 -24.11 -38.57 -0.52
C LYS A 390 -25.27 -38.04 -1.39
N LYS A 391 -25.02 -37.05 -2.26
CA LYS A 391 -26.04 -36.51 -3.18
C LYS A 391 -25.77 -36.83 -4.67
N GLY A 392 -24.73 -37.59 -4.96
CA GLY A 392 -24.34 -38.00 -6.31
C GLY A 392 -24.25 -39.53 -6.48
N ALA A 393 -24.94 -40.29 -5.60
CA ALA A 393 -25.13 -41.75 -5.77
C ALA A 393 -26.62 -42.03 -5.95
#